data_231c7b30108597d666fd1c3d95c86ae7
#
_entry.id   231c7b30108597d666fd1c3d95c86ae7
#
_cell.length_a   1.000
_cell.length_b   1.000
_cell.length_c   1.000
_cell.angle_alpha   90.00
_cell.angle_beta   90.00
_cell.angle_gamma   90.00
#
_symmetry.space_group_name_H-M   'P 1'
#
loop_
_entity.id
_entity.type
_entity.pdbx_description
1 polymer ?
#
loop_
_entity_poly.entity_id
_entity_poly.type
_entity_poly.pdbx_seq_one_letter_code
_entity_poly.pdbx_strand_id
1 'polypeptide(L)'
;MIGTTDIFDPYANDENFLIGSYLLTDVGVSAYRGSARLITNKTFLEASAGILATESYHDAVIRSTLYARGIAAPTIFTNIQKISDSRDSLDGPSDLDQGIGTAATANLVPTDVNGLVLGRTATQVLNVVYLNAAAGTSSGGFFPAGVNGNIRATVANT
;
A
#
# COMPACT_ATOMS: atom_id res chain seq x y z
N MET A 1 -9.69 18.08 1.50
CA MET A 1 -8.77 18.25 2.65
C MET A 1 -9.50 17.73 3.85
N ILE A 2 -9.02 16.63 4.44
CA ILE A 2 -9.41 16.26 5.80
C ILE A 2 -8.82 17.38 6.66
N GLY A 3 -9.67 18.06 7.43
CA GLY A 3 -9.23 19.16 8.28
C GLY A 3 -8.11 18.70 9.22
N THR A 4 -7.16 19.56 9.51
CA THR A 4 -5.95 19.29 10.29
C THR A 4 -6.18 18.93 11.77
N THR A 5 -7.41 18.67 12.18
CA THR A 5 -7.80 18.33 13.56
C THR A 5 -8.51 16.98 13.68
N ASP A 6 -8.92 16.34 12.58
CA ASP A 6 -9.63 15.07 12.64
C ASP A 6 -8.63 13.91 12.48
N ILE A 7 -8.44 13.17 13.56
CA ILE A 7 -7.68 11.92 13.54
C ILE A 7 -8.56 10.89 12.81
N PHE A 8 -8.02 10.27 11.75
CA PHE A 8 -8.68 9.17 11.08
C PHE A 8 -8.77 7.96 12.03
N ASP A 9 -10.00 7.57 12.37
CA ASP A 9 -10.26 6.37 13.18
C ASP A 9 -10.71 5.23 12.27
N PRO A 10 -9.87 4.20 12.04
CA PRO A 10 -10.22 3.06 11.20
C PRO A 10 -11.31 2.17 11.80
N TYR A 11 -11.65 2.35 13.07
CA TYR A 11 -12.67 1.56 13.77
C TYR A 11 -14.00 2.30 13.95
N ALA A 12 -14.13 3.53 13.45
CA ALA A 12 -15.34 4.33 13.58
C ALA A 12 -16.55 3.70 12.85
N ASN A 13 -16.32 3.05 11.72
CA ASN A 13 -17.33 2.37 10.90
C ASN A 13 -16.67 1.45 9.87
N ASP A 14 -17.49 0.63 9.18
CA ASP A 14 -17.01 -0.32 8.16
C ASP A 14 -16.27 0.35 6.99
N GLU A 15 -16.71 1.53 6.57
CA GLU A 15 -16.05 2.25 5.47
C GLU A 15 -14.66 2.70 5.88
N ASN A 16 -14.51 3.29 7.06
CA ASN A 16 -13.21 3.66 7.60
C ASN A 16 -12.30 2.45 7.76
N PHE A 17 -12.84 1.31 8.23
CA PHE A 17 -12.07 0.08 8.35
C PHE A 17 -11.55 -0.40 6.98
N LEU A 18 -12.39 -0.40 5.96
CA LEU A 18 -12.01 -0.78 4.60
C LEU A 18 -10.96 0.18 4.01
N ILE A 19 -11.12 1.48 4.22
CA ILE A 19 -10.16 2.50 3.77
C ILE A 19 -8.81 2.33 4.49
N GLY A 20 -8.82 2.11 5.80
CA GLY A 20 -7.61 1.84 6.58
C GLY A 20 -6.92 0.54 6.15
N SER A 21 -7.69 -0.50 5.84
CA SER A 21 -7.18 -1.76 5.32
C SER A 21 -6.55 -1.58 3.94
N TYR A 22 -7.20 -0.87 3.02
CA TYR A 22 -6.67 -0.54 1.69
C TYR A 22 -5.32 0.20 1.79
N LEU A 23 -5.21 1.13 2.74
CA LEU A 23 -3.99 1.92 2.93
C LEU A 23 -2.76 1.03 3.18
N LEU A 24 -2.93 -0.14 3.82
CA LEU A 24 -1.83 -1.02 4.21
C LEU A 24 -1.67 -2.24 3.29
N THR A 25 -2.77 -2.83 2.78
CA THR A 25 -2.70 -4.10 2.03
C THR A 25 -1.99 -3.97 0.69
N ASP A 26 -2.24 -2.95 -0.10
CA ASP A 26 -1.51 -2.69 -1.35
C ASP A 26 0.01 -2.62 -1.12
N VAL A 27 0.41 -1.94 -0.03
CA VAL A 27 1.83 -1.83 0.36
C VAL A 27 2.38 -3.20 0.75
N GLY A 28 1.60 -4.00 1.51
CA GLY A 28 1.95 -5.36 1.91
C GLY A 28 2.20 -6.27 0.72
N VAL A 29 1.27 -6.33 -0.24
CA VAL A 29 1.40 -7.10 -1.48
C VAL A 29 2.69 -6.72 -2.23
N SER A 30 2.89 -5.42 -2.46
CA SER A 30 4.06 -4.93 -3.19
C SER A 30 5.38 -5.15 -2.44
N ALA A 31 5.37 -5.12 -1.10
CA ALA A 31 6.52 -5.41 -0.25
C ALA A 31 6.92 -6.88 -0.35
N TYR A 32 5.99 -7.82 -0.21
CA TYR A 32 6.27 -9.26 -0.36
C TYR A 32 6.76 -9.60 -1.76
N ARG A 33 6.12 -9.06 -2.81
CA ARG A 33 6.57 -9.27 -4.19
C ARG A 33 7.99 -8.74 -4.40
N GLY A 34 8.28 -7.53 -3.97
CA GLY A 34 9.59 -6.90 -4.17
C GLY A 34 10.72 -7.55 -3.37
N SER A 35 10.42 -8.09 -2.17
CA SER A 35 11.40 -8.77 -1.32
C SER A 35 11.67 -10.22 -1.72
N ALA A 36 10.80 -10.87 -2.50
CA ALA A 36 10.90 -12.29 -2.86
C ALA A 36 12.27 -12.66 -3.43
N ARG A 37 12.85 -11.81 -4.30
CA ARG A 37 14.16 -12.01 -4.91
C ARG A 37 15.34 -11.96 -3.93
N LEU A 38 15.13 -11.43 -2.73
CA LEU A 38 16.16 -11.29 -1.69
C LEU A 38 16.18 -12.50 -0.75
N ILE A 39 15.17 -13.36 -0.79
CA ILE A 39 15.03 -14.52 0.09
C ILE A 39 15.76 -15.72 -0.53
N THR A 40 16.92 -16.06 0.02
CA THR A 40 17.76 -17.17 -0.48
C THR A 40 17.33 -18.52 0.13
N ASN A 41 16.78 -18.53 1.36
CA ASN A 41 16.27 -19.72 2.00
C ASN A 41 14.94 -20.13 1.38
N LYS A 42 14.88 -21.35 0.81
CA LYS A 42 13.71 -21.85 0.07
C LYS A 42 12.47 -22.04 0.96
N THR A 43 12.64 -22.44 2.21
CA THR A 43 11.52 -22.58 3.17
C THR A 43 10.91 -21.22 3.49
N PHE A 44 11.74 -20.20 3.71
CA PHE A 44 11.25 -18.85 3.93
C PHE A 44 10.65 -18.24 2.65
N LEU A 45 11.20 -18.54 1.48
CA LEU A 45 10.62 -18.10 0.21
C LEU A 45 9.24 -18.71 -0.02
N GLU A 46 9.07 -20.02 0.26
CA GLU A 46 7.78 -20.70 0.17
C GLU A 46 6.75 -20.08 1.11
N ALA A 47 7.11 -19.83 2.37
CA ALA A 47 6.26 -19.16 3.33
C ALA A 47 5.87 -17.75 2.87
N SER A 48 6.85 -16.97 2.37
CA SER A 48 6.63 -15.63 1.84
C SER A 48 5.70 -15.62 0.62
N ALA A 49 5.82 -16.60 -0.27
CA ALA A 49 4.93 -16.77 -1.41
C ALA A 49 3.49 -17.06 -0.96
N GLY A 50 3.31 -17.91 0.08
CA GLY A 50 2.01 -18.18 0.67
C GLY A 50 1.36 -16.94 1.29
N ILE A 51 2.15 -16.13 2.02
CA ILE A 51 1.68 -14.87 2.60
C ILE A 51 1.31 -13.88 1.48
N LEU A 52 2.17 -13.71 0.46
CA LEU A 52 1.87 -12.85 -0.70
C LEU A 52 0.54 -13.23 -1.35
N ALA A 53 0.27 -14.53 -1.55
CA ALA A 53 -0.99 -14.98 -2.13
C ALA A 53 -2.19 -14.61 -1.24
N THR A 54 -2.08 -14.80 0.07
CA THR A 54 -3.13 -14.46 1.04
C THR A 54 -3.38 -12.94 1.08
N GLU A 55 -2.32 -12.14 1.14
CA GLU A 55 -2.39 -10.67 1.09
C GLU A 55 -3.07 -10.19 -0.21
N SER A 56 -2.73 -10.80 -1.35
CA SER A 56 -3.35 -10.47 -2.64
C SER A 56 -4.86 -10.79 -2.67
N TYR A 57 -5.29 -11.89 -2.05
CA TYR A 57 -6.72 -12.20 -1.91
C TYR A 57 -7.43 -11.18 -1.00
N HIS A 58 -6.84 -10.81 0.13
CA HIS A 58 -7.39 -9.80 1.02
C HIS A 58 -7.51 -8.45 0.30
N ASP A 59 -6.46 -8.02 -0.38
CA ASP A 59 -6.44 -6.76 -1.12
C ASP A 59 -7.54 -6.74 -2.20
N ALA A 60 -7.65 -7.78 -3.01
CA ALA A 60 -8.68 -7.88 -4.04
C ALA A 60 -10.11 -7.81 -3.47
N VAL A 61 -10.36 -8.42 -2.30
CA VAL A 61 -11.66 -8.36 -1.60
C VAL A 61 -11.93 -6.94 -1.10
N ILE A 62 -10.95 -6.28 -0.49
CA ILE A 62 -11.07 -4.91 0.01
C ILE A 62 -11.33 -3.95 -1.15
N ARG A 63 -10.54 -4.01 -2.23
CA ARG A 63 -10.68 -3.18 -3.43
C ARG A 63 -12.04 -3.38 -4.09
N SER A 64 -12.50 -4.64 -4.25
CA SER A 64 -13.81 -4.96 -4.82
C SER A 64 -14.96 -4.42 -3.96
N THR A 65 -14.85 -4.51 -2.64
CA THR A 65 -15.86 -4.01 -1.72
C THR A 65 -15.94 -2.49 -1.74
N LEU A 66 -14.79 -1.80 -1.74
CA LEU A 66 -14.72 -0.34 -1.85
C LEU A 66 -15.25 0.12 -3.23
N TYR A 67 -14.94 -0.60 -4.29
CA TYR A 67 -15.47 -0.30 -5.63
C TYR A 67 -17.00 -0.39 -5.66
N ALA A 68 -17.56 -1.49 -5.16
CA ALA A 68 -19.01 -1.69 -5.11
C ALA A 68 -19.71 -0.59 -4.29
N ARG A 69 -19.13 -0.21 -3.14
CA ARG A 69 -19.65 0.91 -2.33
C ARG A 69 -19.51 2.25 -3.05
N GLY A 70 -18.41 2.45 -3.79
CA GLY A 70 -18.14 3.66 -4.57
C GLY A 70 -19.16 3.94 -5.67
N ILE A 71 -19.84 2.93 -6.20
CA ILE A 71 -20.93 3.11 -7.17
C ILE A 71 -22.09 3.91 -6.54
N ALA A 72 -22.41 3.65 -5.27
CA ALA A 72 -23.46 4.39 -4.56
C ALA A 72 -22.93 5.67 -3.87
N ALA A 73 -21.65 5.72 -3.53
CA ALA A 73 -20.98 6.83 -2.85
C ALA A 73 -19.67 7.22 -3.59
N PRO A 74 -19.74 8.02 -4.66
CA PRO A 74 -18.59 8.32 -5.54
C PRO A 74 -17.39 8.98 -4.84
N THR A 75 -17.59 9.58 -3.66
CA THR A 75 -16.50 10.13 -2.84
C THR A 75 -15.47 9.08 -2.43
N ILE A 76 -15.86 7.80 -2.36
CA ILE A 76 -14.95 6.68 -2.09
C ILE A 76 -13.85 6.61 -3.16
N PHE A 77 -14.19 6.68 -4.45
CA PHE A 77 -13.21 6.70 -5.54
C PHE A 77 -12.19 7.82 -5.37
N THR A 78 -12.69 9.03 -5.03
CA THR A 78 -11.82 10.19 -4.80
C THR A 78 -10.90 10.02 -3.60
N ASN A 79 -11.41 9.44 -2.50
CA ASN A 79 -10.62 9.23 -1.29
C ASN A 79 -9.55 8.15 -1.52
N ILE A 80 -9.91 7.06 -2.17
CA ILE A 80 -8.97 5.99 -2.50
C ILE A 80 -7.87 6.49 -3.45
N GLN A 81 -8.24 7.28 -4.47
CA GLN A 81 -7.24 7.87 -5.36
C GLN A 81 -6.26 8.78 -4.61
N LYS A 82 -6.74 9.62 -3.69
CA LYS A 82 -5.86 10.46 -2.86
C LYS A 82 -4.88 9.67 -1.99
N ILE A 83 -5.31 8.51 -1.48
CA ILE A 83 -4.42 7.60 -0.73
C ILE A 83 -3.36 7.04 -1.66
N SER A 84 -3.75 6.58 -2.84
CA SER A 84 -2.84 6.10 -3.87
C SER A 84 -1.81 7.17 -4.25
N ASP A 85 -2.25 8.36 -4.64
CA ASP A 85 -1.39 9.51 -4.98
C ASP A 85 -0.43 9.88 -3.82
N SER A 86 -0.91 9.80 -2.59
CA SER A 86 -0.10 10.12 -1.40
C SER A 86 1.03 9.11 -1.21
N ARG A 87 0.77 7.81 -1.38
CA ARG A 87 1.79 6.76 -1.28
C ARG A 87 2.80 6.88 -2.43
N ASP A 88 2.31 7.11 -3.63
CA ASP A 88 3.14 7.28 -4.84
C ASP A 88 4.08 8.49 -4.70
N SER A 89 3.62 9.56 -4.06
CA SER A 89 4.47 10.73 -3.76
C SER A 89 5.63 10.44 -2.81
N LEU A 90 5.62 9.30 -2.10
CA LEU A 90 6.63 8.93 -1.12
C LEU A 90 7.69 7.98 -1.67
N ASP A 91 7.34 7.10 -2.62
CA ASP A 91 8.15 5.94 -2.98
C ASP A 91 8.86 6.02 -4.35
N GLY A 92 8.82 7.16 -5.01
CA GLY A 92 9.60 7.43 -6.23
C GLY A 92 8.73 7.79 -7.45
N PRO A 93 9.36 7.98 -8.60
CA PRO A 93 8.67 8.48 -9.79
C PRO A 93 7.93 7.39 -10.58
N SER A 94 7.97 6.13 -10.15
CA SER A 94 7.29 5.02 -10.80
C SER A 94 5.90 4.83 -10.21
N ASP A 95 4.88 4.59 -11.05
CA ASP A 95 3.50 4.31 -10.67
C ASP A 95 3.39 2.93 -9.98
N LEU A 96 3.71 2.90 -8.68
CA LEU A 96 3.62 1.72 -7.82
C LEU A 96 2.32 1.68 -6.98
N ASP A 97 1.51 2.72 -7.11
CA ASP A 97 0.21 2.85 -6.48
C ASP A 97 -0.87 3.15 -7.50
N GLN A 98 -1.94 2.37 -7.46
CA GLN A 98 -3.06 2.55 -8.37
C GLN A 98 -4.37 2.49 -7.57
N GLY A 99 -5.20 3.50 -7.73
CA GLY A 99 -6.55 3.54 -7.16
C GLY A 99 -7.43 2.39 -7.67
N ILE A 100 -8.64 2.29 -7.15
CA ILE A 100 -9.61 1.25 -7.52
C ILE A 100 -10.35 1.53 -8.83
N GLY A 101 -9.95 2.60 -9.54
CA GLY A 101 -10.58 3.03 -10.79
C GLY A 101 -11.68 4.06 -10.58
N THR A 102 -12.63 4.08 -11.49
CA THR A 102 -13.78 5.00 -11.50
C THR A 102 -15.09 4.21 -11.64
N ALA A 103 -16.24 4.86 -11.51
CA ALA A 103 -17.53 4.19 -11.74
C ALA A 103 -17.67 3.55 -13.14
N ALA A 104 -16.89 4.02 -14.13
CA ALA A 104 -16.91 3.50 -15.49
C ALA A 104 -15.87 2.40 -15.74
N THR A 105 -14.78 2.37 -14.96
CA THR A 105 -13.65 1.45 -15.20
C THR A 105 -13.08 0.99 -13.87
N ALA A 106 -13.19 -0.29 -13.56
CA ALA A 106 -12.65 -0.89 -12.35
C ALA A 106 -11.15 -1.20 -12.49
N ASN A 107 -10.39 -1.00 -11.40
CA ASN A 107 -9.02 -1.48 -11.23
C ASN A 107 -8.93 -2.25 -9.90
N LEU A 108 -9.32 -3.52 -9.93
CA LEU A 108 -9.44 -4.36 -8.73
C LEU A 108 -8.18 -5.18 -8.43
N VAL A 109 -7.37 -5.42 -9.46
CA VAL A 109 -6.11 -6.18 -9.36
C VAL A 109 -5.03 -5.39 -10.12
N PRO A 110 -4.39 -4.42 -9.45
CA PRO A 110 -3.36 -3.60 -10.10
C PRO A 110 -2.15 -4.45 -10.47
N THR A 111 -1.74 -4.37 -11.73
CA THR A 111 -0.60 -5.11 -12.26
C THR A 111 0.24 -4.23 -13.19
N ASP A 112 1.48 -4.65 -13.42
CA ASP A 112 2.31 -4.11 -14.48
C ASP A 112 1.84 -4.61 -15.88
N VAL A 113 2.53 -4.17 -16.92
CA VAL A 113 2.21 -4.54 -18.32
C VAL A 113 2.34 -6.03 -18.63
N ASN A 114 2.98 -6.81 -17.74
CA ASN A 114 3.13 -8.26 -17.86
C ASN A 114 2.10 -9.03 -17.02
N GLY A 115 1.15 -8.35 -16.40
CA GLY A 115 0.15 -8.96 -15.52
C GLY A 115 0.70 -9.38 -14.16
N LEU A 116 1.84 -8.83 -13.72
CA LEU A 116 2.42 -9.11 -12.41
C LEU A 116 2.01 -8.00 -11.43
N VAL A 117 1.67 -8.36 -10.21
CA VAL A 117 1.41 -7.37 -9.14
C VAL A 117 2.61 -6.43 -8.98
N LEU A 118 2.35 -5.18 -8.61
CA LEU A 118 3.39 -4.17 -8.44
C LEU A 118 4.33 -4.56 -7.29
N GLY A 119 5.58 -4.11 -7.32
CA GLY A 119 6.57 -4.51 -6.32
C GLY A 119 7.49 -3.38 -5.89
N ARG A 120 7.58 -3.15 -4.58
CA ARG A 120 8.44 -2.16 -3.93
C ARG A 120 9.74 -2.77 -3.43
N THR A 121 10.81 -2.01 -3.50
CA THR A 121 12.01 -2.31 -2.71
C THR A 121 11.73 -2.09 -1.22
N ALA A 122 12.54 -2.70 -0.35
CA ALA A 122 12.38 -2.51 1.10
C ALA A 122 12.49 -1.04 1.52
N THR A 123 13.32 -0.25 0.85
CA THR A 123 13.47 1.19 1.14
C THR A 123 12.27 2.01 0.67
N GLN A 124 11.64 1.68 -0.45
CA GLN A 124 10.38 2.29 -0.88
C GLN A 124 9.24 1.98 0.10
N VAL A 125 9.18 0.74 0.62
CA VAL A 125 8.24 0.41 1.69
C VAL A 125 8.46 1.29 2.92
N LEU A 126 9.72 1.49 3.34
CA LEU A 126 10.05 2.36 4.47
C LEU A 126 9.63 3.81 4.23
N ASN A 127 9.80 4.34 3.01
CA ASN A 127 9.32 5.68 2.67
C ASN A 127 7.81 5.81 2.94
N VAL A 128 7.02 4.84 2.48
CA VAL A 128 5.57 4.84 2.68
C VAL A 128 5.20 4.70 4.16
N VAL A 129 5.76 3.70 4.86
CA VAL A 129 5.35 3.41 6.25
C VAL A 129 5.88 4.42 7.27
N TYR A 130 6.96 5.15 6.96
CA TYR A 130 7.44 6.27 7.77
C TYR A 130 6.81 7.61 7.37
N LEU A 131 6.01 7.63 6.30
CA LEU A 131 5.40 8.84 5.72
C LEU A 131 6.47 9.90 5.39
N ASN A 132 7.59 9.48 4.79
CA ASN A 132 8.72 10.36 4.55
C ASN A 132 9.44 10.04 3.23
N ALA A 133 9.53 11.02 2.35
CA ALA A 133 10.22 10.93 1.07
C ALA A 133 11.74 11.27 1.14
N ALA A 134 12.23 11.79 2.29
CA ALA A 134 13.63 12.15 2.45
C ALA A 134 14.48 10.91 2.76
N ALA A 135 15.74 10.91 2.29
CA ALA A 135 16.69 9.86 2.62
C ALA A 135 17.11 9.88 4.10
N GLY A 136 17.41 8.70 4.66
CA GLY A 136 18.01 8.57 5.99
C GLY A 136 17.03 8.62 7.16
N THR A 137 15.72 8.72 6.91
CA THR A 137 14.71 8.64 7.96
C THR A 137 14.58 7.19 8.43
N SER A 138 14.71 6.95 9.74
CA SER A 138 14.72 5.60 10.34
C SER A 138 13.55 5.32 11.28
N SER A 139 12.59 6.25 11.39
CA SER A 139 11.37 6.11 12.19
C SER A 139 10.34 7.15 11.77
N GLY A 140 9.08 6.96 12.13
CA GLY A 140 7.99 7.88 11.83
C GLY A 140 6.72 7.15 11.41
N GLY A 141 5.69 7.89 11.03
CA GLY A 141 4.44 7.35 10.52
C GLY A 141 3.87 6.20 11.36
N PHE A 142 3.71 5.04 10.72
CA PHE A 142 3.20 3.83 11.36
C PHE A 142 4.20 3.14 12.29
N PHE A 143 5.48 3.51 12.22
CA PHE A 143 6.56 2.95 13.04
C PHE A 143 7.32 4.06 13.76
N PRO A 144 6.73 4.69 14.79
CA PRO A 144 7.33 5.83 15.48
C PRO A 144 8.65 5.49 16.19
N ALA A 145 8.86 4.21 16.54
CA ALA A 145 10.11 3.71 17.10
C ALA A 145 11.06 3.11 16.04
N GLY A 146 10.70 3.16 14.76
CA GLY A 146 11.43 2.51 13.68
C GLY A 146 11.20 1.01 13.61
N VAL A 147 11.90 0.35 12.68
CA VAL A 147 11.88 -1.12 12.49
C VAL A 147 13.23 -1.74 12.84
N ASN A 148 13.24 -3.05 13.12
CA ASN A 148 14.44 -3.83 13.35
C ASN A 148 15.05 -4.32 12.03
N GLY A 149 16.32 -4.71 12.05
CA GLY A 149 17.03 -5.31 10.92
C GLY A 149 18.10 -4.37 10.32
N ASN A 150 18.65 -4.80 9.19
CA ASN A 150 19.74 -4.07 8.52
C ASN A 150 19.23 -2.95 7.60
N ILE A 151 18.02 -3.10 7.04
CA ILE A 151 17.37 -2.08 6.21
C ILE A 151 16.38 -1.37 7.11
N ARG A 152 16.70 -0.14 7.53
CA ARG A 152 15.94 0.62 8.54
C ARG A 152 15.67 2.06 8.15
N ALA A 153 16.29 2.54 7.09
CA ALA A 153 16.18 3.93 6.67
C ALA A 153 15.63 4.07 5.26
N THR A 154 14.90 5.15 5.06
CA THR A 154 14.39 5.58 3.76
C THR A 154 15.50 5.91 2.78
N VAL A 155 15.17 5.91 1.49
CA VAL A 155 16.00 6.52 0.42
C VAL A 155 15.31 7.78 -0.08
N ALA A 156 16.06 8.63 -0.79
CA ALA A 156 15.45 9.78 -1.45
C ALA A 156 14.43 9.30 -2.50
N ASN A 157 13.31 9.99 -2.55
CA ASN A 157 12.31 9.85 -3.62
C ASN A 157 12.81 10.62 -4.85
N THR A 158 13.59 9.96 -5.73
CA THR A 158 14.19 10.54 -6.94
C THR A 158 13.91 9.70 -8.16
#